data_d34bda2a0600cd8e5da187b9345208e4
#
_entry.id   d34bda2a0600cd8e5da187b9345208e4
#
_cell.length_a   1.000
_cell.length_b   1.000
_cell.length_c   1.000
_cell.angle_alpha   90.00
_cell.angle_beta   90.00
_cell.angle_gamma   90.00
#
_symmetry.space_group_name_H-M   'P 1'
#
loop_
_entity.id
_entity.type
_entity.pdbx_description
1 polymer ?
#
loop_
_entity_poly.entity_id
_entity_poly.type
_entity_poly.pdbx_seq_one_letter_code
_entity_poly.pdbx_strand_id
1 'polypeptide(L)'
;MGIPISISIVLILLFGSFLGWINGYVTVKTGVHSFIVTLATMSIYFGFMTLLTEAEAFRKLPETFTDFGSMKLFNKYISPLLLLSIFTCFVLFYLFKFTDIGRKLIAAGANPDAAELSGISVNRMFIYCHMLSGFLAAVAGIMLTSRIGAAIPSMAGHLGFDWLLPAFLAPVIGGTLLSGGKVTVFGTMLGAVLVTLINNGLYLIDVGEFWVRFFLGLILLFAVLLDRAREYFTSKNSIVS
;
A
#
# COMPACT_ATOMS: atom_id res chain seq x y z
N MET A 1 -22.07 14.28 15.30
CA MET A 1 -20.99 14.99 16.03
C MET A 1 -20.36 15.97 15.05
N GLY A 2 -20.35 17.28 15.34
CA GLY A 2 -19.90 18.33 14.42
C GLY A 2 -18.38 18.53 14.38
N ILE A 3 -17.60 17.45 14.18
CA ILE A 3 -16.15 17.57 14.05
C ILE A 3 -15.82 18.08 12.65
N PRO A 4 -15.02 19.14 12.49
CA PRO A 4 -14.58 19.64 11.20
C PRO A 4 -13.88 18.56 10.37
N ILE A 5 -14.12 18.51 9.07
CA ILE A 5 -13.56 17.50 8.15
C ILE A 5 -12.03 17.47 8.23
N SER A 6 -11.39 18.63 8.32
CA SER A 6 -9.91 18.73 8.42
C SER A 6 -9.36 18.01 9.65
N ILE A 7 -10.02 18.15 10.81
CA ILE A 7 -9.63 17.43 12.03
C ILE A 7 -9.84 15.93 11.87
N SER A 8 -10.97 15.52 11.28
CA SER A 8 -11.25 14.10 11.01
C SER A 8 -10.20 13.46 10.12
N ILE A 9 -9.77 14.14 9.06
CA ILE A 9 -8.70 13.66 8.17
C ILE A 9 -7.40 13.45 8.95
N VAL A 10 -6.98 14.43 9.74
CA VAL A 10 -5.75 14.30 10.54
C VAL A 10 -5.85 13.14 11.53
N LEU A 11 -6.98 12.99 12.21
CA LEU A 11 -7.20 11.88 13.13
C LEU A 11 -7.13 10.51 12.43
N ILE A 12 -7.72 10.38 11.25
CA ILE A 12 -7.67 9.13 10.46
C ILE A 12 -6.23 8.80 10.05
N LEU A 13 -5.45 9.79 9.62
CA LEU A 13 -4.05 9.60 9.24
C LEU A 13 -3.19 9.18 10.44
N LEU A 14 -3.38 9.82 11.58
CA LEU A 14 -2.71 9.46 12.83
C LEU A 14 -3.10 8.05 13.29
N PHE A 15 -4.38 7.72 13.21
CA PHE A 15 -4.89 6.39 13.57
C PHE A 15 -4.34 5.29 12.65
N GLY A 16 -4.30 5.52 11.34
CA GLY A 16 -3.67 4.59 10.40
C GLY A 16 -2.19 4.38 10.69
N SER A 17 -1.46 5.47 10.98
CA SER A 17 -0.05 5.38 11.39
C SER A 17 0.12 4.62 12.71
N PHE A 18 -0.78 4.80 13.66
CA PHE A 18 -0.78 4.09 14.95
C PHE A 18 -1.03 2.58 14.78
N LEU A 19 -1.98 2.19 13.93
CA LEU A 19 -2.21 0.76 13.61
C LEU A 19 -0.97 0.15 12.91
N GLY A 20 -0.33 0.91 12.03
CA GLY A 20 0.94 0.52 11.44
C GLY A 20 2.05 0.37 12.49
N TRP A 21 2.12 1.29 13.46
CA TRP A 21 3.07 1.19 14.58
C TRP A 21 2.86 -0.09 15.39
N ILE A 22 1.61 -0.45 15.71
CA ILE A 22 1.27 -1.71 16.40
C ILE A 22 1.83 -2.90 15.61
N ASN A 23 1.58 -2.96 14.30
CA ASN A 23 2.08 -4.04 13.44
C ASN A 23 3.61 -4.14 13.46
N GLY A 24 4.30 -3.01 13.31
CA GLY A 24 5.75 -2.96 13.35
C GLY A 24 6.32 -3.33 14.73
N TYR A 25 5.71 -2.85 15.79
CA TYR A 25 6.12 -3.16 17.17
C TYR A 25 5.97 -4.65 17.49
N VAL A 26 4.82 -5.26 17.14
CA VAL A 26 4.58 -6.69 17.34
C VAL A 26 5.58 -7.51 16.54
N THR A 27 5.80 -7.19 15.25
CA THR A 27 6.77 -7.86 14.39
C THR A 27 8.17 -7.87 15.00
N VAL A 28 8.66 -6.71 15.41
CA VAL A 28 10.00 -6.55 15.99
C VAL A 28 10.12 -7.26 17.33
N LYS A 29 9.11 -7.15 18.19
CA LYS A 29 9.15 -7.73 19.55
C LYS A 29 9.05 -9.26 19.56
N THR A 30 8.26 -9.83 18.64
CA THR A 30 8.02 -11.27 18.57
C THR A 30 9.02 -12.00 17.67
N GLY A 31 9.70 -11.29 16.74
CA GLY A 31 10.53 -11.89 15.70
C GLY A 31 9.75 -12.69 14.65
N VAL A 32 8.42 -12.66 14.70
CA VAL A 32 7.56 -13.34 13.72
C VAL A 32 7.60 -12.58 12.41
N HIS A 33 7.56 -13.30 11.29
CA HIS A 33 7.59 -12.70 9.98
C HIS A 33 6.44 -11.67 9.79
N SER A 34 6.79 -10.47 9.32
CA SER A 34 5.88 -9.33 9.16
C SER A 34 4.58 -9.69 8.44
N PHE A 35 4.64 -10.54 7.41
CA PHE A 35 3.48 -10.98 6.65
C PHE A 35 2.44 -11.71 7.52
N ILE A 36 2.90 -12.58 8.43
CA ILE A 36 2.01 -13.33 9.32
C ILE A 36 1.35 -12.39 10.34
N VAL A 37 2.14 -11.47 10.92
CA VAL A 37 1.64 -10.47 11.86
C VAL A 37 0.58 -9.59 11.20
N THR A 38 0.84 -9.09 10.00
CA THR A 38 -0.09 -8.19 9.31
C THR A 38 -1.37 -8.90 8.84
N LEU A 39 -1.32 -10.18 8.45
CA LEU A 39 -2.51 -10.97 8.15
C LEU A 39 -3.38 -11.21 9.41
N ALA A 40 -2.74 -11.53 10.54
CA ALA A 40 -3.45 -11.70 11.80
C ALA A 40 -4.12 -10.41 12.27
N THR A 41 -3.37 -9.30 12.28
CA THR A 41 -3.91 -7.99 12.68
C THR A 41 -4.97 -7.47 11.72
N MET A 42 -4.87 -7.75 10.41
CA MET A 42 -5.92 -7.45 9.44
C MET A 42 -7.25 -8.10 9.85
N SER A 43 -7.24 -9.38 10.23
CA SER A 43 -8.43 -10.08 10.67
C SER A 43 -8.98 -9.51 11.99
N ILE A 44 -8.09 -9.14 12.93
CA ILE A 44 -8.47 -8.51 14.19
C ILE A 44 -9.11 -7.14 13.93
N TYR A 45 -8.48 -6.28 13.13
CA TYR A 45 -8.99 -4.94 12.82
C TYR A 45 -10.32 -4.99 12.08
N PHE A 46 -10.45 -5.92 11.13
CA PHE A 46 -11.70 -6.14 10.41
C PHE A 46 -12.82 -6.58 11.34
N GLY A 47 -12.57 -7.59 12.20
CA GLY A 47 -13.56 -8.07 13.16
C GLY A 47 -13.97 -6.98 14.15
N PHE A 48 -13.01 -6.22 14.68
CA PHE A 48 -13.28 -5.11 15.61
C PHE A 48 -14.06 -3.97 14.94
N MET A 49 -13.69 -3.61 13.72
CA MET A 49 -14.42 -2.60 12.94
C MET A 49 -15.87 -3.03 12.68
N THR A 50 -16.08 -4.27 12.26
CA THR A 50 -17.41 -4.83 11.99
C THR A 50 -18.27 -4.88 13.26
N LEU A 51 -17.67 -5.25 14.40
CA LEU A 51 -18.34 -5.27 15.68
C LEU A 51 -18.80 -3.87 16.11
N LEU A 52 -17.94 -2.86 15.98
CA LEU A 52 -18.26 -1.47 16.39
C LEU A 52 -19.28 -0.80 15.48
N THR A 53 -19.32 -1.18 14.22
CA THR A 53 -20.18 -0.53 13.21
C THR A 53 -21.44 -1.34 12.93
N GLU A 54 -21.59 -2.52 13.56
CA GLU A 54 -22.67 -3.46 13.28
C GLU A 54 -22.82 -3.77 11.76
N ALA A 55 -21.70 -3.66 11.04
CA ALA A 55 -21.63 -3.76 9.57
C ALA A 55 -22.48 -2.74 8.80
N GLU A 56 -22.93 -1.66 9.45
CA GLU A 56 -23.74 -0.62 8.81
C GLU A 56 -22.89 0.30 7.95
N ALA A 57 -23.46 0.72 6.82
CA ALA A 57 -22.83 1.67 5.91
C ALA A 57 -23.16 3.11 6.28
N PHE A 58 -22.13 3.93 6.51
CA PHE A 58 -22.27 5.36 6.79
C PHE A 58 -22.30 6.16 5.47
N ARG A 59 -23.50 6.56 5.04
CA ARG A 59 -23.73 7.26 3.77
C ARG A 59 -23.92 8.77 3.93
N LYS A 60 -24.09 9.28 5.14
CA LYS A 60 -24.29 10.70 5.42
C LYS A 60 -22.96 11.40 5.65
N LEU A 61 -22.14 11.48 4.62
CA LEU A 61 -20.89 12.24 4.65
C LEU A 61 -21.15 13.70 4.23
N PRO A 62 -20.34 14.66 4.74
CA PRO A 62 -20.45 16.06 4.32
C PRO A 62 -20.26 16.22 2.81
N GLU A 63 -21.09 17.02 2.16
CA GLU A 63 -21.06 17.25 0.70
C GLU A 63 -19.69 17.75 0.23
N THR A 64 -19.05 18.66 0.96
CA THR A 64 -17.71 19.16 0.63
C THR A 64 -16.64 18.06 0.54
N PHE A 65 -16.80 16.96 1.29
CA PHE A 65 -15.90 15.83 1.26
C PHE A 65 -16.18 14.91 0.06
N THR A 66 -17.44 14.65 -0.24
CA THR A 66 -17.85 13.82 -1.37
C THR A 66 -17.64 14.55 -2.71
N ASP A 67 -17.86 15.85 -2.73
CA ASP A 67 -17.59 16.69 -3.89
C ASP A 67 -16.11 16.66 -4.28
N PHE A 68 -15.20 16.72 -3.31
CA PHE A 68 -13.76 16.58 -3.57
C PHE A 68 -13.43 15.27 -4.32
N GLY A 69 -14.08 14.16 -3.96
CA GLY A 69 -13.89 12.86 -4.60
C GLY A 69 -14.52 12.74 -5.98
N SER A 70 -15.62 13.45 -6.23
CA SER A 70 -16.38 13.42 -7.49
C SER A 70 -16.03 14.57 -8.43
N MET A 71 -15.43 15.66 -7.91
CA MET A 71 -15.07 16.85 -8.66
C MET A 71 -14.15 16.52 -9.83
N LYS A 72 -14.34 17.19 -10.94
CA LYS A 72 -13.50 17.09 -12.14
C LYS A 72 -12.93 18.46 -12.45
N LEU A 73 -11.61 18.58 -12.38
CA LEU A 73 -10.87 19.78 -12.77
C LEU A 73 -10.50 19.75 -14.26
N PHE A 74 -10.12 20.90 -14.81
CA PHE A 74 -9.65 21.05 -16.20
C PHE A 74 -10.56 20.36 -17.23
N ASN A 75 -11.72 20.96 -17.52
CA ASN A 75 -12.65 20.48 -18.55
C ASN A 75 -13.12 19.01 -18.37
N LYS A 76 -13.27 18.54 -17.14
CA LYS A 76 -13.76 17.19 -16.78
C LYS A 76 -12.78 16.03 -16.97
N TYR A 77 -11.49 16.27 -17.21
CA TYR A 77 -10.52 15.19 -17.46
C TYR A 77 -9.72 14.79 -16.23
N ILE A 78 -9.42 15.69 -15.28
CA ILE A 78 -8.53 15.43 -14.16
C ILE A 78 -9.32 15.41 -12.85
N SER A 79 -9.20 14.31 -12.08
CA SER A 79 -9.74 14.21 -10.73
C SER A 79 -8.75 14.76 -9.70
N PRO A 80 -9.18 15.49 -8.66
CA PRO A 80 -8.32 15.86 -7.52
C PRO A 80 -7.62 14.67 -6.86
N LEU A 81 -8.27 13.52 -6.86
CA LEU A 81 -7.70 12.28 -6.32
C LEU A 81 -6.46 11.81 -7.11
N LEU A 82 -6.48 12.00 -8.44
CA LEU A 82 -5.30 11.69 -9.28
C LEU A 82 -4.14 12.63 -8.95
N LEU A 83 -4.40 13.92 -8.74
CA LEU A 83 -3.37 14.87 -8.31
C LEU A 83 -2.81 14.52 -6.93
N LEU A 84 -3.67 14.10 -6.00
CA LEU A 84 -3.26 13.65 -4.68
C LEU A 84 -2.40 12.39 -4.75
N SER A 85 -2.72 11.42 -5.61
CA SER A 85 -1.91 10.22 -5.80
C SER A 85 -0.54 10.53 -6.41
N ILE A 86 -0.48 11.42 -7.41
CA ILE A 86 0.79 11.90 -7.99
C ILE A 86 1.63 12.64 -6.94
N PHE A 87 1.01 13.51 -6.16
CA PHE A 87 1.67 14.22 -5.07
C PHE A 87 2.24 13.24 -4.03
N THR A 88 1.46 12.22 -3.63
CA THR A 88 1.92 11.18 -2.71
C THR A 88 3.12 10.43 -3.27
N CYS A 89 3.09 10.04 -4.55
CA CYS A 89 4.23 9.42 -5.23
C CYS A 89 5.47 10.34 -5.24
N PHE A 90 5.29 11.64 -5.47
CA PHE A 90 6.39 12.59 -5.46
C PHE A 90 7.01 12.73 -4.06
N VAL A 91 6.18 12.81 -3.02
CA VAL A 91 6.63 12.85 -1.61
C VAL A 91 7.40 11.57 -1.26
N LEU A 92 6.91 10.39 -1.64
CA LEU A 92 7.62 9.13 -1.42
C LEU A 92 8.93 9.07 -2.20
N PHE A 93 8.96 9.51 -3.45
CA PHE A 93 10.18 9.59 -4.24
C PHE A 93 11.22 10.48 -3.56
N TYR A 94 10.80 11.65 -3.08
CA TYR A 94 11.67 12.55 -2.34
C TYR A 94 12.19 11.90 -1.05
N LEU A 95 11.28 11.26 -0.30
CA LEU A 95 11.62 10.55 0.94
C LEU A 95 12.68 9.48 0.71
N PHE A 96 12.48 8.57 -0.24
CA PHE A 96 13.41 7.46 -0.47
C PHE A 96 14.73 7.89 -1.12
N LYS A 97 14.71 8.90 -1.98
CA LYS A 97 15.91 9.31 -2.73
C LYS A 97 16.76 10.35 -2.01
N PHE A 98 16.13 11.32 -1.33
CA PHE A 98 16.83 12.50 -0.82
C PHE A 98 16.92 12.56 0.70
N THR A 99 16.14 11.75 1.46
CA THR A 99 16.19 11.79 2.92
C THR A 99 17.07 10.70 3.50
N ASP A 100 17.58 10.97 4.69
CA ASP A 100 18.39 10.04 5.46
C ASP A 100 17.59 8.83 5.93
N ILE A 101 16.31 9.05 6.26
CA ILE A 101 15.37 8.00 6.67
C ILE A 101 15.15 7.02 5.51
N GLY A 102 14.93 7.50 4.31
CA GLY A 102 14.75 6.65 3.12
C GLY A 102 15.97 5.79 2.83
N ARG A 103 17.17 6.37 2.90
CA ARG A 103 18.42 5.61 2.72
C ARG A 103 18.60 4.53 3.80
N LYS A 104 18.32 4.84 5.07
CA LYS A 104 18.38 3.87 6.18
C LYS A 104 17.35 2.75 6.03
N LEU A 105 16.14 3.05 5.55
CA LEU A 105 15.11 2.05 5.25
C LEU A 105 15.57 1.07 4.16
N ILE A 106 16.16 1.58 3.08
CA ILE A 106 16.68 0.77 1.99
C ILE A 106 17.87 -0.09 2.47
N ALA A 107 18.80 0.50 3.24
CA ALA A 107 19.94 -0.21 3.78
C ALA A 107 19.55 -1.33 4.74
N ALA A 108 18.59 -1.06 5.65
CA ALA A 108 18.05 -2.05 6.58
C ALA A 108 17.34 -3.20 5.86
N GLY A 109 16.70 -2.93 4.70
CA GLY A 109 16.10 -3.97 3.88
C GLY A 109 17.08 -4.76 3.01
N ALA A 110 18.20 -4.16 2.62
CA ALA A 110 19.22 -4.81 1.79
C ALA A 110 20.03 -5.85 2.55
N ASN A 111 20.52 -5.47 3.72
CA ASN A 111 21.26 -6.36 4.61
C ASN A 111 21.13 -5.84 6.05
N PRO A 112 20.22 -6.44 6.86
CA PRO A 112 20.00 -6.03 8.24
C PRO A 112 21.27 -6.05 9.10
N ASP A 113 22.10 -7.10 8.99
CA ASP A 113 23.30 -7.28 9.79
C ASP A 113 24.33 -6.20 9.47
N ALA A 114 24.57 -5.93 8.18
CA ALA A 114 25.50 -4.88 7.76
C ALA A 114 24.98 -3.48 8.15
N ALA A 115 23.66 -3.26 8.12
CA ALA A 115 23.05 -2.02 8.55
C ALA A 115 23.24 -1.79 10.06
N GLU A 116 23.07 -2.82 10.89
CA GLU A 116 23.31 -2.74 12.33
C GLU A 116 24.77 -2.44 12.65
N LEU A 117 25.72 -3.10 11.98
CA LEU A 117 27.14 -2.81 12.11
C LEU A 117 27.49 -1.37 11.70
N SER A 118 26.72 -0.78 10.80
CA SER A 118 26.83 0.63 10.39
C SER A 118 26.10 1.62 11.32
N GLY A 119 25.58 1.15 12.47
CA GLY A 119 24.90 1.98 13.46
C GLY A 119 23.42 2.30 13.12
N ILE A 120 22.84 1.61 12.13
CA ILE A 120 21.43 1.78 11.79
C ILE A 120 20.60 0.83 12.66
N SER A 121 19.69 1.38 13.45
CA SER A 121 18.76 0.56 14.25
C SER A 121 17.68 -0.07 13.35
N VAL A 122 17.92 -1.29 12.87
CA VAL A 122 17.06 -2.04 11.97
C VAL A 122 15.63 -2.14 12.52
N ASN A 123 15.48 -2.47 13.80
CA ASN A 123 14.19 -2.56 14.47
C ASN A 123 13.35 -1.28 14.35
N ARG A 124 13.97 -0.09 14.52
CA ARG A 124 13.27 1.19 14.34
C ARG A 124 12.88 1.42 12.89
N MET A 125 13.73 1.02 11.94
CA MET A 125 13.41 1.14 10.50
C MET A 125 12.23 0.26 10.13
N PHE A 126 12.13 -0.96 10.65
CA PHE A 126 10.95 -1.82 10.46
C PHE A 126 9.67 -1.16 10.99
N ILE A 127 9.70 -0.60 12.21
CA ILE A 127 8.54 0.09 12.78
C ILE A 127 8.15 1.30 11.91
N TYR A 128 9.09 2.12 11.47
CA TYR A 128 8.80 3.27 10.60
C TYR A 128 8.21 2.86 9.25
N CYS A 129 8.68 1.75 8.67
CA CYS A 129 8.11 1.21 7.44
C CYS A 129 6.64 0.83 7.60
N HIS A 130 6.28 0.16 8.70
CA HIS A 130 4.90 -0.20 9.00
C HIS A 130 4.03 1.04 9.31
N MET A 131 4.56 2.03 10.02
CA MET A 131 3.86 3.30 10.27
C MET A 131 3.57 4.03 8.96
N LEU A 132 4.55 4.11 8.06
CA LEU A 132 4.38 4.72 6.75
C LEU A 132 3.33 3.97 5.91
N SER A 133 3.37 2.63 5.93
CA SER A 133 2.37 1.79 5.26
C SER A 133 0.96 2.05 5.80
N GLY A 134 0.78 2.10 7.12
CA GLY A 134 -0.50 2.41 7.74
C GLY A 134 -1.00 3.83 7.43
N PHE A 135 -0.09 4.81 7.38
CA PHE A 135 -0.40 6.16 6.94
C PHE A 135 -0.91 6.19 5.49
N LEU A 136 -0.21 5.53 4.57
CA LEU A 136 -0.59 5.47 3.16
C LEU A 136 -1.91 4.71 2.96
N ALA A 137 -2.15 3.66 3.73
CA ALA A 137 -3.43 2.96 3.74
C ALA A 137 -4.58 3.87 4.18
N ALA A 138 -4.37 4.71 5.19
CA ALA A 138 -5.35 5.72 5.62
C ALA A 138 -5.61 6.77 4.52
N VAL A 139 -4.57 7.25 3.82
CA VAL A 139 -4.72 8.15 2.66
C VAL A 139 -5.59 7.47 1.58
N ALA A 140 -5.29 6.23 1.22
CA ALA A 140 -6.06 5.48 0.25
C ALA A 140 -7.52 5.28 0.69
N GLY A 141 -7.75 4.98 1.98
CA GLY A 141 -9.09 4.87 2.56
C GLY A 141 -9.89 6.17 2.48
N ILE A 142 -9.27 7.32 2.78
CA ILE A 142 -9.90 8.65 2.63
C ILE A 142 -10.26 8.90 1.15
N MET A 143 -9.36 8.62 0.22
CA MET A 143 -9.60 8.79 -1.21
C MET A 143 -10.77 7.92 -1.69
N LEU A 144 -10.81 6.66 -1.27
CA LEU A 144 -11.88 5.73 -1.61
C LEU A 144 -13.23 6.19 -1.06
N THR A 145 -13.28 6.52 0.23
CA THR A 145 -14.50 6.98 0.92
C THR A 145 -15.05 8.26 0.28
N SER A 146 -14.16 9.21 -0.06
CA SER A 146 -14.54 10.42 -0.78
C SER A 146 -15.09 10.11 -2.18
N ARG A 147 -14.52 9.14 -2.89
CA ARG A 147 -14.93 8.73 -4.23
C ARG A 147 -16.27 8.00 -4.25
N ILE A 148 -16.51 7.12 -3.28
CA ILE A 148 -17.76 6.32 -3.17
C ILE A 148 -18.87 7.16 -2.54
N GLY A 149 -18.54 8.19 -1.75
CA GLY A 149 -19.51 8.98 -0.98
C GLY A 149 -20.09 8.23 0.23
N ALA A 150 -19.46 7.13 0.63
CA ALA A 150 -19.90 6.33 1.76
C ALA A 150 -18.72 5.59 2.41
N ALA A 151 -18.78 5.38 3.73
CA ALA A 151 -17.91 4.46 4.44
C ALA A 151 -18.68 3.15 4.66
N ILE A 152 -18.20 2.06 4.05
CA ILE A 152 -18.92 0.78 3.98
C ILE A 152 -18.08 -0.31 4.67
N PRO A 153 -18.26 -0.55 5.97
CA PRO A 153 -17.43 -1.51 6.71
C PRO A 153 -17.71 -2.97 6.34
N SER A 154 -18.93 -3.34 6.01
CA SER A 154 -19.30 -4.73 5.70
C SER A 154 -18.81 -5.19 4.31
N MET A 155 -18.85 -4.33 3.31
CA MET A 155 -18.27 -4.60 2.01
C MET A 155 -16.75 -4.41 2.01
N ALA A 156 -16.20 -3.70 2.99
CA ALA A 156 -14.77 -3.48 3.14
C ALA A 156 -13.99 -4.78 3.36
N GLY A 157 -14.60 -5.82 3.89
CA GLY A 157 -13.98 -7.13 3.97
C GLY A 157 -13.53 -7.67 2.61
N HIS A 158 -14.31 -7.43 1.59
CA HIS A 158 -13.95 -7.77 0.20
C HIS A 158 -13.10 -6.67 -0.44
N LEU A 159 -13.44 -5.40 -0.28
CA LEU A 159 -12.68 -4.29 -0.89
C LEU A 159 -11.21 -4.28 -0.48
N GLY A 160 -10.89 -4.48 0.79
CA GLY A 160 -9.50 -4.54 1.26
C GLY A 160 -8.76 -5.78 0.78
N PHE A 161 -9.42 -6.93 0.73
CA PHE A 161 -8.86 -8.19 0.23
C PHE A 161 -8.59 -8.16 -1.27
N ASP A 162 -9.50 -7.59 -2.05
CA ASP A 162 -9.37 -7.51 -3.49
C ASP A 162 -8.18 -6.65 -3.92
N TRP A 163 -7.72 -5.75 -3.06
CA TRP A 163 -6.56 -4.92 -3.32
C TRP A 163 -5.23 -5.57 -2.91
N LEU A 164 -5.26 -6.67 -2.17
CA LEU A 164 -4.05 -7.34 -1.72
C LEU A 164 -3.16 -7.75 -2.90
N LEU A 165 -3.71 -8.48 -3.87
CA LEU A 165 -2.97 -8.92 -5.06
C LEU A 165 -2.45 -7.73 -5.91
N PRO A 166 -3.27 -6.74 -6.30
CA PRO A 166 -2.78 -5.56 -7.01
C PRO A 166 -1.71 -4.77 -6.26
N ALA A 167 -1.83 -4.67 -4.92
CA ALA A 167 -0.86 -3.96 -4.09
C ALA A 167 0.52 -4.63 -4.04
N PHE A 168 0.58 -5.96 -4.14
CA PHE A 168 1.84 -6.69 -4.29
C PHE A 168 2.36 -6.67 -5.73
N LEU A 169 1.47 -6.80 -6.69
CA LEU A 169 1.82 -6.91 -8.10
C LEU A 169 2.43 -5.62 -8.67
N ALA A 170 1.87 -4.47 -8.31
CA ALA A 170 2.32 -3.17 -8.80
C ALA A 170 3.79 -2.86 -8.49
N PRO A 171 4.30 -2.96 -7.25
CA PRO A 171 5.71 -2.73 -6.95
C PRO A 171 6.63 -3.80 -7.57
N VAL A 172 6.22 -5.07 -7.63
CA VAL A 172 7.04 -6.14 -8.23
C VAL A 172 7.26 -5.89 -9.72
N ILE A 173 6.18 -5.65 -10.49
CA ILE A 173 6.29 -5.28 -11.91
C ILE A 173 7.08 -3.97 -12.05
N GLY A 174 6.93 -3.04 -11.11
CA GLY A 174 7.66 -1.79 -11.05
C GLY A 174 9.16 -1.92 -10.73
N GLY A 175 9.66 -3.12 -10.43
CA GLY A 175 11.06 -3.41 -10.14
C GLY A 175 11.49 -3.06 -8.73
N THR A 176 10.57 -2.98 -7.77
CA THR A 176 10.82 -2.96 -6.34
C THR A 176 10.97 -4.40 -5.85
N LEU A 177 12.07 -4.73 -5.18
CA LEU A 177 12.33 -6.08 -4.69
C LEU A 177 11.51 -6.38 -3.43
N LEU A 178 10.82 -7.52 -3.42
CA LEU A 178 10.12 -8.01 -2.21
C LEU A 178 11.07 -8.45 -1.11
N SER A 179 12.27 -8.89 -1.48
CA SER A 179 13.35 -9.24 -0.54
C SER A 179 13.96 -8.02 0.16
N GLY A 180 13.64 -6.80 -0.29
CA GLY A 180 14.20 -5.56 0.24
C GLY A 180 15.41 -5.05 -0.54
N GLY A 181 15.98 -3.93 -0.08
CA GLY A 181 17.21 -3.34 -0.64
C GLY A 181 17.04 -2.48 -1.88
N LYS A 182 15.94 -2.61 -2.63
CA LYS A 182 15.70 -1.77 -3.80
C LYS A 182 14.25 -1.31 -3.85
N VAL A 183 14.07 -0.01 -3.92
CA VAL A 183 12.76 0.66 -4.04
C VAL A 183 12.74 1.51 -5.29
N THR A 184 11.73 1.32 -6.13
CA THR A 184 11.49 2.11 -7.35
C THR A 184 10.11 2.75 -7.30
N VAL A 185 10.02 3.98 -6.78
CA VAL A 185 8.71 4.66 -6.60
C VAL A 185 8.01 4.90 -7.94
N PHE A 186 8.72 5.43 -8.94
CA PHE A 186 8.16 5.62 -10.27
C PHE A 186 7.80 4.29 -10.95
N GLY A 187 8.64 3.27 -10.78
CA GLY A 187 8.34 1.92 -11.27
C GLY A 187 7.05 1.39 -10.64
N THR A 188 6.90 1.51 -9.33
CA THR A 188 5.68 1.10 -8.62
C THR A 188 4.44 1.85 -9.11
N MET A 189 4.56 3.17 -9.37
CA MET A 189 3.47 3.97 -9.94
C MET A 189 3.07 3.47 -11.33
N LEU A 190 4.03 3.22 -12.21
CA LEU A 190 3.78 2.68 -13.55
C LEU A 190 3.21 1.26 -13.47
N GLY A 191 3.71 0.43 -12.56
CA GLY A 191 3.17 -0.89 -12.27
C GLY A 191 1.71 -0.84 -11.82
N ALA A 192 1.35 0.11 -10.95
CA ALA A 192 -0.04 0.31 -10.52
C ALA A 192 -0.95 0.72 -11.67
N VAL A 193 -0.49 1.61 -12.57
CA VAL A 193 -1.21 1.97 -13.79
C VAL A 193 -1.40 0.76 -14.69
N LEU A 194 -0.35 -0.03 -14.91
CA LEU A 194 -0.41 -1.24 -15.74
C LEU A 194 -1.40 -2.26 -15.18
N VAL A 195 -1.33 -2.55 -13.87
CA VAL A 195 -2.25 -3.47 -13.20
C VAL A 195 -3.70 -2.99 -13.31
N THR A 196 -3.93 -1.69 -13.15
CA THR A 196 -5.26 -1.09 -13.31
C THR A 196 -5.75 -1.19 -14.75
N LEU A 197 -4.89 -0.99 -15.74
CA LEU A 197 -5.23 -1.15 -17.15
C LEU A 197 -5.57 -2.60 -17.50
N ILE A 198 -4.80 -3.58 -16.99
CA ILE A 198 -5.10 -5.00 -17.17
C ILE A 198 -6.46 -5.32 -16.54
N ASN A 199 -6.68 -4.88 -15.30
CA ASN A 199 -7.92 -5.12 -14.58
C ASN A 199 -9.14 -4.56 -15.34
N ASN A 200 -9.08 -3.28 -15.72
CA ASN A 200 -10.14 -2.63 -16.49
C ASN A 200 -10.32 -3.25 -17.89
N GLY A 201 -9.23 -3.64 -18.55
CA GLY A 201 -9.29 -4.29 -19.86
C GLY A 201 -10.01 -5.63 -19.80
N LEU A 202 -9.74 -6.44 -18.76
CA LEU A 202 -10.41 -7.72 -18.55
C LEU A 202 -11.91 -7.54 -18.27
N TYR A 203 -12.29 -6.51 -17.50
CA TYR A 203 -13.71 -6.18 -17.31
C TYR A 203 -14.40 -5.71 -18.59
N LEU A 204 -13.71 -4.95 -19.44
CA LEU A 204 -14.28 -4.45 -20.70
C LEU A 204 -14.57 -5.55 -21.74
N ILE A 205 -13.83 -6.66 -21.71
CA ILE A 205 -14.07 -7.82 -22.55
C ILE A 205 -14.99 -8.86 -21.88
N ASP A 206 -15.68 -8.44 -20.82
CA ASP A 206 -16.67 -9.24 -20.07
C ASP A 206 -16.12 -10.57 -19.53
N VAL A 207 -14.84 -10.59 -19.20
CA VAL A 207 -14.21 -11.72 -18.51
C VAL A 207 -14.67 -11.66 -17.05
N GLY A 208 -15.41 -12.68 -16.61
CA GLY A 208 -15.97 -12.73 -15.26
C GLY A 208 -14.93 -12.48 -14.16
N GLU A 209 -15.37 -11.94 -13.01
CA GLU A 209 -14.52 -11.54 -11.88
C GLU A 209 -13.53 -12.62 -11.41
N PHE A 210 -13.94 -13.89 -11.48
CA PHE A 210 -13.08 -15.03 -11.11
C PHE A 210 -11.87 -15.18 -12.03
N TRP A 211 -12.03 -14.96 -13.31
CA TRP A 211 -10.95 -14.97 -14.29
C TRP A 211 -9.98 -13.81 -14.13
N VAL A 212 -10.48 -12.63 -13.76
CA VAL A 212 -9.65 -11.48 -13.46
C VAL A 212 -8.69 -11.80 -12.31
N ARG A 213 -9.19 -12.39 -11.23
CA ARG A 213 -8.36 -12.84 -10.08
C ARG A 213 -7.36 -13.91 -10.48
N PHE A 214 -7.76 -14.86 -11.33
CA PHE A 214 -6.88 -15.90 -11.86
C PHE A 214 -5.71 -15.30 -12.65
N PHE A 215 -5.98 -14.41 -13.60
CA PHE A 215 -4.94 -13.76 -14.39
C PHE A 215 -4.01 -12.89 -13.56
N LEU A 216 -4.52 -12.12 -12.61
CA LEU A 216 -3.69 -11.33 -11.71
C LEU A 216 -2.77 -12.19 -10.85
N GLY A 217 -3.28 -13.32 -10.33
CA GLY A 217 -2.47 -14.29 -9.59
C GLY A 217 -1.38 -14.93 -10.46
N LEU A 218 -1.71 -15.27 -11.69
CA LEU A 218 -0.76 -15.86 -12.67
C LEU A 218 0.34 -14.85 -13.03
N ILE A 219 -0.01 -13.59 -13.28
CA ILE A 219 0.96 -12.52 -13.55
C ILE A 219 1.88 -12.31 -12.34
N LEU A 220 1.34 -12.31 -11.13
CA LEU A 220 2.15 -12.18 -9.90
C LEU A 220 3.14 -13.35 -9.77
N LEU A 221 2.68 -14.58 -9.99
CA LEU A 221 3.54 -15.76 -9.93
C LEU A 221 4.68 -15.65 -10.96
N PHE A 222 4.37 -15.30 -12.20
CA PHE A 222 5.40 -15.10 -13.22
C PHE A 222 6.37 -13.98 -12.88
N ALA A 223 5.87 -12.84 -12.36
CA ALA A 223 6.72 -11.71 -11.97
C ALA A 223 7.71 -12.10 -10.86
N VAL A 224 7.24 -12.82 -9.83
CA VAL A 224 8.09 -13.30 -8.73
C VAL A 224 9.10 -14.36 -9.21
N LEU A 225 8.70 -15.28 -10.07
CA LEU A 225 9.60 -16.29 -10.63
C LEU A 225 10.69 -15.64 -11.51
N LEU A 226 10.34 -14.64 -12.31
CA LEU A 226 11.31 -13.90 -13.12
C LEU A 226 12.29 -13.11 -12.25
N ASP A 227 11.82 -12.51 -11.17
CA ASP A 227 12.68 -11.77 -10.23
C ASP A 227 13.67 -12.73 -9.55
N ARG A 228 13.21 -13.89 -9.11
CA ARG A 228 14.07 -14.93 -8.53
C ARG A 228 15.07 -15.51 -9.51
N ALA A 229 14.65 -15.75 -10.76
CA ALA A 229 15.56 -16.21 -11.81
C ALA A 229 16.67 -15.18 -12.08
N ARG A 230 16.32 -13.89 -12.10
CA ARG A 230 17.26 -12.79 -12.29
C ARG A 230 18.31 -12.72 -11.17
N GLU A 231 17.89 -12.83 -9.92
CA GLU A 231 18.81 -12.91 -8.78
C GLU A 231 19.79 -14.07 -8.90
N TYR A 232 19.28 -15.25 -9.26
CA TYR A 232 20.11 -16.47 -9.43
C TYR A 232 21.18 -16.29 -10.51
N PHE A 233 20.84 -15.74 -11.66
CA PHE A 233 21.80 -15.51 -12.74
C PHE A 233 22.82 -14.40 -12.40
N THR A 234 22.41 -13.37 -11.67
CA THR A 234 23.32 -12.27 -11.27
C THR A 234 24.31 -12.74 -10.21
N SER A 235 23.87 -13.52 -9.22
CA SER A 235 24.75 -14.07 -8.19
C SER A 235 25.79 -15.04 -8.75
N LYS A 236 25.43 -15.85 -9.76
CA LYS A 236 26.34 -16.79 -10.42
C LYS A 236 27.45 -16.09 -11.21
N ASN A 237 27.14 -14.96 -11.82
CA ASN A 237 28.13 -14.18 -12.57
C ASN A 237 29.10 -13.40 -11.67
N SER A 238 28.72 -13.07 -10.45
CA SER A 238 29.61 -12.38 -9.47
C SER A 238 30.59 -13.33 -8.77
N ILE A 239 30.42 -14.65 -8.87
CA ILE A 239 31.35 -15.67 -8.33
C ILE A 239 32.44 -16.04 -9.35
N VAL A 240 32.22 -15.73 -10.62
CA VAL A 240 33.13 -16.09 -11.73
C VAL A 240 34.05 -14.93 -12.15
N SER A 241 33.80 -13.71 -11.64
CA SER A 241 34.64 -12.53 -11.83
C SER A 241 35.48 -12.24 -10.59
#